data_3457e72f62abf64bcf9bad7a522fd64a
#
_entry.id   3457e72f62abf64bcf9bad7a522fd64a
#
_cell.length_a   1.000
_cell.length_b   1.000
_cell.length_c   1.000
_cell.angle_alpha   90.00
_cell.angle_beta   90.00
_cell.angle_gamma   90.00
#
_symmetry.space_group_name_H-M   'P 1'
#
loop_
_entity.id
_entity.type
_entity.pdbx_description
1 polymer ?
#
loop_
_entity_poly.entity_id
_entity_poly.type
_entity_poly.pdbx_seq_one_letter_code
_entity_poly.pdbx_strand_id
1 'polypeptide(L)'
;MQRSIQSYIFMAPIGCMRIIPFMMGKLNSIHDQGGIVMPEKDQPKKLTAEFPKSYWRDSVELPQFNPLTEDIQVDVVIVGGGITGLTAAYLLVNEGKQVALLEADELLNGTTGHTTAKVTAQHGLIYDELIRNTNRSKARLYYEANAEALRFIEKTVEQHHIDCDFTKQDAYIYATTREASFKLEKEEKAYQQLGIDGELTKHIPFNIEIDQALVMRNQAQFHPLKYVRHLVDIIVDKGGHIFEHTTAVNVETGELPTVLTREGARITANDVLACSHFPFYEGLGLYSTRMYADRSYVLAAKTKEKYPGGMYISADQPTRSLRSVMINDEEMVLIIGESHKTGQGTDTKKHYQALKEFGQQLFTIEDIPYKWSAQDLITLDKIPYIGEITANQPNILIATGYRKWGMTNGTAAALLLRDLVMKKENTYKKLFTPSRFYANPSLKNFFIQNANVVGHLIKGKIAVTSKKPEDLTNDEGAVITINGHRKGAYKDPDGKLYIVDTTCTHVGCEVEWNSGERTWDCPCHGSRFSYKGEVIEGPAEKPLQQHDHRMIDNVTSDDSGY
;
A
#
# COMPACT_ATOMS: atom_id res chain seq x y z
N MET A 1 43.91 16.56 -35.22
CA MET A 1 43.47 16.27 -36.60
C MET A 1 41.94 16.31 -36.61
N GLN A 2 41.43 17.35 -37.29
CA GLN A 2 40.02 17.62 -37.55
C GLN A 2 39.45 16.67 -38.61
N ARG A 3 38.14 16.36 -38.50
CA ARG A 3 37.14 16.23 -39.57
C ARG A 3 35.84 15.82 -38.90
N SER A 4 34.89 16.59 -38.86
CA SER A 4 33.91 17.31 -39.70
C SER A 4 32.59 16.58 -39.80
N ILE A 5 31.56 17.28 -39.31
CA ILE A 5 30.12 17.04 -39.29
C ILE A 5 29.57 17.02 -40.74
N GLN A 6 28.62 16.14 -41.04
CA GLN A 6 27.69 16.38 -42.15
C GLN A 6 26.27 15.98 -41.76
N SER A 7 25.43 17.00 -41.73
CA SER A 7 23.97 16.98 -41.61
C SER A 7 23.32 16.55 -42.92
N TYR A 8 22.27 15.76 -42.89
CA TYR A 8 21.34 15.62 -44.02
C TYR A 8 19.93 15.99 -43.57
N ILE A 9 19.47 17.10 -44.16
CA ILE A 9 18.07 17.55 -44.21
C ILE A 9 17.42 16.86 -45.40
N PHE A 10 16.24 16.25 -45.22
CA PHE A 10 15.36 15.91 -46.35
C PHE A 10 14.00 16.59 -46.19
N MET A 11 13.70 17.41 -47.18
CA MET A 11 12.44 18.12 -47.39
C MET A 11 11.36 17.20 -47.94
N ALA A 12 10.13 17.45 -47.50
CA ALA A 12 8.90 16.91 -48.04
C ALA A 12 8.41 17.74 -49.25
N PRO A 13 7.58 17.20 -50.13
CA PRO A 13 6.77 18.02 -51.02
C PRO A 13 5.29 18.04 -50.66
N ILE A 14 4.75 19.24 -50.77
CA ILE A 14 3.36 19.67 -50.68
C ILE A 14 2.59 19.22 -51.93
N GLY A 15 1.36 18.78 -51.78
CA GLY A 15 0.51 18.56 -52.94
C GLY A 15 -0.97 18.29 -52.66
N CYS A 16 -1.75 19.35 -52.90
CA CYS A 16 -3.11 19.45 -53.43
C CYS A 16 -4.34 19.16 -52.55
N MET A 17 -4.94 20.27 -52.19
CA MET A 17 -6.37 20.49 -51.92
C MET A 17 -7.25 20.09 -53.11
N ARG A 18 -8.42 19.48 -52.84
CA ARG A 18 -9.62 19.62 -53.67
C ARG A 18 -10.83 19.93 -52.83
N ILE A 19 -11.37 21.13 -53.06
CA ILE A 19 -12.64 21.67 -52.58
C ILE A 19 -13.74 21.19 -53.54
N ILE A 20 -14.90 20.72 -53.07
CA ILE A 20 -16.16 20.65 -53.79
C ILE A 20 -17.28 21.21 -52.90
N PRO A 21 -18.23 21.96 -53.44
CA PRO A 21 -19.01 22.97 -52.74
C PRO A 21 -20.41 22.51 -52.28
N PHE A 22 -20.94 23.32 -51.41
CA PHE A 22 -22.29 23.48 -50.89
C PHE A 22 -23.38 23.44 -51.97
N MET A 23 -24.51 22.74 -51.67
CA MET A 23 -25.82 23.08 -52.20
C MET A 23 -26.84 23.18 -51.06
N MET A 24 -27.38 24.37 -50.88
CA MET A 24 -28.57 24.70 -50.10
C MET A 24 -29.84 24.24 -50.86
N GLY A 25 -30.75 23.64 -50.14
CA GLY A 25 -32.12 23.44 -50.58
C GLY A 25 -33.08 23.61 -49.42
N LYS A 26 -33.85 24.71 -49.42
CA LYS A 26 -35.01 24.95 -48.54
C LYS A 26 -36.16 24.05 -49.02
N LEU A 27 -36.97 23.54 -48.05
CA LEU A 27 -38.46 23.64 -48.11
C LEU A 27 -39.13 23.00 -46.87
N ASN A 28 -39.85 23.87 -46.16
CA ASN A 28 -41.18 23.78 -45.52
C ASN A 28 -41.67 22.52 -44.77
N SER A 29 -41.94 22.81 -43.53
CA SER A 29 -43.05 22.42 -42.63
C SER A 29 -44.08 21.37 -43.10
N ILE A 30 -44.23 20.30 -42.30
CA ILE A 30 -45.52 19.70 -41.93
C ILE A 30 -45.44 19.20 -40.50
N HIS A 31 -46.41 19.60 -39.66
CA HIS A 31 -46.68 19.01 -38.34
C HIS A 31 -47.09 17.55 -38.51
N ASP A 32 -46.57 16.64 -37.72
CA ASP A 32 -47.42 15.70 -36.97
C ASP A 32 -46.75 15.11 -35.75
N GLN A 33 -47.56 14.75 -34.76
CA GLN A 33 -47.27 14.29 -33.43
C GLN A 33 -46.88 12.81 -33.42
N GLY A 34 -45.87 12.47 -32.62
CA GLY A 34 -45.51 11.08 -32.38
C GLY A 34 -44.14 10.99 -31.72
N GLY A 35 -44.02 11.41 -30.46
CA GLY A 35 -42.76 11.32 -29.69
C GLY A 35 -42.40 9.88 -29.40
N ILE A 36 -41.43 9.33 -30.14
CA ILE A 36 -40.67 8.14 -29.70
C ILE A 36 -39.60 8.66 -28.74
N VAL A 37 -39.82 8.43 -27.47
CA VAL A 37 -38.79 8.62 -26.44
C VAL A 37 -37.72 7.55 -26.70
N MET A 38 -36.59 7.97 -27.25
CA MET A 38 -35.40 7.12 -27.32
C MET A 38 -34.87 6.99 -25.87
N PRO A 39 -34.54 5.78 -25.42
CA PRO A 39 -33.93 5.62 -24.11
C PRO A 39 -32.59 6.39 -24.06
N GLU A 40 -32.46 7.22 -23.04
CA GLU A 40 -31.24 7.93 -22.71
C GLU A 40 -30.09 6.92 -22.63
N LYS A 41 -29.10 7.05 -23.52
CA LYS A 41 -27.88 6.25 -23.45
C LYS A 41 -27.25 6.52 -22.12
N ASP A 42 -27.22 5.52 -21.24
CA ASP A 42 -26.43 5.52 -20.01
C ASP A 42 -25.02 6.04 -20.30
N GLN A 43 -24.73 7.26 -19.91
CA GLN A 43 -23.38 7.76 -19.90
C GLN A 43 -22.65 6.98 -18.80
N PRO A 44 -21.45 6.41 -19.07
CA PRO A 44 -20.69 5.69 -18.04
C PRO A 44 -20.47 6.64 -16.87
N LYS A 45 -20.95 6.25 -15.67
CA LYS A 45 -20.76 6.98 -14.42
C LYS A 45 -19.28 7.38 -14.30
N LYS A 46 -19.01 8.68 -14.12
CA LYS A 46 -17.65 9.18 -13.97
C LYS A 46 -17.03 8.53 -12.73
N LEU A 47 -15.93 7.82 -12.88
CA LEU A 47 -15.10 7.21 -11.82
C LEU A 47 -14.63 8.19 -10.71
N THR A 48 -14.96 9.47 -10.82
CA THR A 48 -14.36 10.56 -10.05
C THR A 48 -15.19 11.04 -8.87
N ALA A 49 -16.45 10.60 -8.70
CA ALA A 49 -17.36 11.23 -7.72
C ALA A 49 -17.24 10.66 -6.29
N GLU A 50 -16.75 9.44 -6.11
CA GLU A 50 -16.69 8.80 -4.79
C GLU A 50 -15.25 8.69 -4.27
N PHE A 51 -15.08 8.81 -2.93
CA PHE A 51 -13.81 8.56 -2.27
C PHE A 51 -13.36 7.11 -2.52
N PRO A 52 -12.05 6.85 -2.67
CA PRO A 52 -11.55 5.49 -2.75
C PRO A 52 -11.98 4.67 -1.53
N LYS A 53 -12.53 3.47 -1.77
CA LYS A 53 -13.05 2.58 -0.74
C LYS A 53 -12.57 1.17 -1.00
N SER A 54 -12.01 0.53 0.04
CA SER A 54 -11.63 -0.87 -0.02
C SER A 54 -12.85 -1.76 0.16
N TYR A 55 -13.02 -2.75 -0.72
CA TYR A 55 -14.04 -3.78 -0.56
C TYR A 55 -13.92 -4.52 0.78
N TRP A 56 -12.70 -4.81 1.22
CA TRP A 56 -12.49 -5.54 2.47
C TRP A 56 -13.10 -4.82 3.67
N ARG A 57 -12.93 -3.49 3.73
CA ARG A 57 -13.47 -2.64 4.80
C ARG A 57 -14.99 -2.47 4.72
N ASP A 58 -15.53 -2.50 3.51
CA ASP A 58 -16.97 -2.32 3.27
C ASP A 58 -17.79 -3.58 3.53
N SER A 59 -17.17 -4.75 3.44
CA SER A 59 -17.85 -6.05 3.45
C SER A 59 -17.87 -6.76 4.79
N VAL A 60 -17.15 -6.25 5.80
CA VAL A 60 -17.04 -6.89 7.12
C VAL A 60 -17.28 -5.87 8.22
N GLU A 61 -18.26 -6.13 9.04
CA GLU A 61 -18.47 -5.40 10.30
C GLU A 61 -17.48 -5.90 11.36
N LEU A 62 -16.63 -5.02 11.83
CA LEU A 62 -15.63 -5.29 12.86
C LEU A 62 -16.17 -4.88 14.22
N PRO A 63 -15.85 -5.62 15.31
CA PRO A 63 -16.15 -5.16 16.66
C PRO A 63 -15.39 -3.85 16.94
N GLN A 64 -15.99 -2.96 17.71
CA GLN A 64 -15.40 -1.71 18.16
C GLN A 64 -14.90 -1.83 19.59
N PHE A 65 -13.75 -1.23 19.87
CA PHE A 65 -13.12 -1.27 21.18
C PHE A 65 -12.91 0.14 21.74
N ASN A 66 -13.12 0.30 23.03
CA ASN A 66 -12.91 1.57 23.69
C ASN A 66 -11.42 1.94 23.74
N PRO A 67 -11.08 3.23 23.71
CA PRO A 67 -9.71 3.67 23.94
C PRO A 67 -9.25 3.36 25.36
N LEU A 68 -7.93 3.20 25.54
CA LEU A 68 -7.32 3.03 26.85
C LEU A 68 -7.35 4.37 27.60
N THR A 69 -7.92 4.35 28.82
CA THR A 69 -8.10 5.55 29.66
C THR A 69 -7.36 5.49 30.99
N GLU A 70 -6.76 4.34 31.33
CA GLU A 70 -6.06 4.12 32.60
C GLU A 70 -4.75 3.36 32.40
N ASP A 71 -3.85 3.44 33.36
CA ASP A 71 -2.59 2.72 33.34
C ASP A 71 -2.85 1.23 33.60
N ILE A 72 -2.21 0.37 32.80
CA ILE A 72 -2.34 -1.10 32.95
C ILE A 72 -0.97 -1.79 32.92
N GLN A 73 -0.94 -3.01 33.43
CA GLN A 73 0.22 -3.89 33.35
C GLN A 73 -0.19 -5.23 32.76
N VAL A 74 0.60 -5.75 31.81
CA VAL A 74 0.35 -7.01 31.11
C VAL A 74 1.67 -7.76 30.85
N ASP A 75 1.60 -8.99 30.36
CA ASP A 75 2.82 -9.70 29.92
C ASP A 75 3.39 -9.11 28.65
N VAL A 76 2.50 -8.81 27.67
CA VAL A 76 2.91 -8.34 26.35
C VAL A 76 1.99 -7.22 25.87
N VAL A 77 2.57 -6.08 25.48
CA VAL A 77 1.87 -5.05 24.76
C VAL A 77 2.21 -5.10 23.28
N ILE A 78 1.19 -5.07 22.42
CA ILE A 78 1.31 -5.10 20.98
C ILE A 78 0.80 -3.78 20.42
N VAL A 79 1.60 -3.10 19.62
CA VAL A 79 1.22 -1.83 18.97
C VAL A 79 1.00 -2.06 17.48
N GLY A 80 -0.25 -1.88 17.03
CA GLY A 80 -0.71 -2.05 15.66
C GLY A 80 -1.70 -3.21 15.48
N GLY A 81 -2.95 -2.88 15.18
CA GLY A 81 -4.08 -3.78 14.97
C GLY A 81 -4.21 -4.34 13.55
N GLY A 82 -3.08 -4.55 12.85
CA GLY A 82 -3.01 -5.23 11.56
C GLY A 82 -2.83 -6.74 11.68
N ILE A 83 -2.67 -7.43 10.53
CA ILE A 83 -2.53 -8.90 10.48
C ILE A 83 -1.39 -9.42 11.37
N THR A 84 -0.26 -8.71 11.46
CA THR A 84 0.88 -9.14 12.28
C THR A 84 0.56 -9.07 13.77
N GLY A 85 0.07 -7.92 14.24
CA GLY A 85 -0.24 -7.73 15.67
C GLY A 85 -1.36 -8.65 16.14
N LEU A 86 -2.44 -8.75 15.36
CA LEU A 86 -3.58 -9.62 15.72
C LEU A 86 -3.22 -11.12 15.66
N THR A 87 -2.39 -11.55 14.68
CA THR A 87 -1.88 -12.93 14.66
C THR A 87 -0.95 -13.19 15.84
N ALA A 88 -0.08 -12.23 16.21
CA ALA A 88 0.79 -12.37 17.39
C ALA A 88 -0.03 -12.41 18.69
N ALA A 89 -1.05 -11.55 18.83
CA ALA A 89 -1.97 -11.57 19.97
C ALA A 89 -2.68 -12.94 20.09
N TYR A 90 -3.26 -13.43 18.98
CA TYR A 90 -3.90 -14.76 18.94
C TYR A 90 -2.95 -15.88 19.40
N LEU A 91 -1.71 -15.88 18.92
CA LEU A 91 -0.72 -16.88 19.30
C LEU A 91 -0.36 -16.78 20.79
N LEU A 92 -0.15 -15.57 21.31
CA LEU A 92 0.29 -15.34 22.68
C LEU A 92 -0.81 -15.59 23.72
N VAL A 93 -2.07 -15.24 23.46
CA VAL A 93 -3.19 -15.61 24.36
C VAL A 93 -3.40 -17.13 24.40
N ASN A 94 -3.12 -17.84 23.30
CA ASN A 94 -3.14 -19.31 23.27
C ASN A 94 -1.99 -19.95 24.05
N GLU A 95 -0.86 -19.25 24.25
CA GLU A 95 0.24 -19.65 25.16
C GLU A 95 0.01 -19.17 26.61
N GLY A 96 -1.17 -18.60 26.92
CA GLY A 96 -1.57 -18.16 28.27
C GLY A 96 -1.00 -16.81 28.71
N LYS A 97 -0.52 -15.96 27.78
CA LYS A 97 -0.03 -14.61 28.07
C LYS A 97 -1.18 -13.61 28.22
N GLN A 98 -1.03 -12.69 29.18
CA GLN A 98 -1.86 -11.49 29.25
C GLN A 98 -1.39 -10.50 28.17
N VAL A 99 -2.27 -10.19 27.21
CA VAL A 99 -1.94 -9.34 26.05
C VAL A 99 -2.81 -8.10 26.04
N ALA A 100 -2.20 -6.93 25.80
CA ALA A 100 -2.89 -5.71 25.43
C ALA A 100 -2.45 -5.30 24.02
N LEU A 101 -3.43 -5.08 23.12
CA LEU A 101 -3.19 -4.58 21.76
C LEU A 101 -3.72 -3.15 21.64
N LEU A 102 -2.87 -2.25 21.13
CA LEU A 102 -3.18 -0.84 20.88
C LEU A 102 -3.26 -0.58 19.38
N GLU A 103 -4.33 0.05 18.94
CA GLU A 103 -4.49 0.55 17.57
C GLU A 103 -4.76 2.06 17.59
N ALA A 104 -4.06 2.79 16.75
CA ALA A 104 -4.15 4.26 16.71
C ALA A 104 -5.49 4.77 16.16
N ASP A 105 -6.10 4.01 15.26
CA ASP A 105 -7.38 4.30 14.63
C ASP A 105 -8.34 3.11 14.90
N GLU A 106 -8.94 2.52 13.88
CA GLU A 106 -9.75 1.31 13.94
C GLU A 106 -8.93 0.07 13.52
N LEU A 107 -9.25 -1.09 14.06
CA LEU A 107 -8.62 -2.35 13.66
C LEU A 107 -8.66 -2.52 12.13
N LEU A 108 -7.56 -3.04 11.58
CA LEU A 108 -7.44 -3.41 10.16
C LEU A 108 -7.64 -2.24 9.17
N ASN A 109 -7.62 -0.98 9.63
CA ASN A 109 -7.79 0.19 8.75
C ASN A 109 -6.49 0.57 7.99
N GLY A 110 -5.35 0.03 8.37
CA GLY A 110 -4.08 0.20 7.65
C GLY A 110 -3.96 -0.68 6.40
N THR A 111 -2.73 -1.07 6.06
CA THR A 111 -2.39 -1.87 4.86
C THR A 111 -3.12 -3.21 4.79
N THR A 112 -3.47 -3.83 5.93
CA THR A 112 -4.23 -5.09 5.97
C THR A 112 -5.63 -4.92 5.36
N GLY A 113 -6.32 -3.83 5.65
CA GLY A 113 -7.63 -3.51 5.07
C GLY A 113 -7.59 -3.03 3.61
N HIS A 114 -6.41 -2.84 3.05
CA HIS A 114 -6.21 -2.35 1.69
C HIS A 114 -5.34 -3.30 0.84
N THR A 115 -5.06 -4.50 1.35
CA THR A 115 -4.26 -5.54 0.69
C THR A 115 -4.91 -6.08 -0.59
N THR A 116 -4.14 -6.81 -1.38
CA THR A 116 -4.68 -7.65 -2.47
C THR A 116 -4.90 -9.09 -2.04
N ALA A 117 -4.57 -9.41 -0.80
CA ALA A 117 -4.87 -10.66 -0.10
C ALA A 117 -4.41 -11.96 -0.80
N LYS A 118 -3.26 -11.94 -1.44
CA LYS A 118 -2.58 -13.14 -1.91
C LYS A 118 -1.82 -13.78 -0.75
N VAL A 119 -2.03 -15.07 -0.52
CA VAL A 119 -1.32 -15.87 0.48
C VAL A 119 -0.34 -16.76 -0.26
N THR A 120 0.90 -16.31 -0.42
CA THR A 120 1.86 -16.97 -1.30
C THR A 120 3.29 -16.79 -0.80
N ALA A 121 4.15 -17.77 -1.10
CA ALA A 121 5.60 -17.66 -0.98
C ALA A 121 6.26 -17.17 -2.29
N GLN A 122 5.50 -17.01 -3.38
CA GLN A 122 5.98 -16.41 -4.63
C GLN A 122 5.93 -14.88 -4.54
N HIS A 123 7.04 -14.27 -4.15
CA HIS A 123 7.15 -12.82 -3.88
C HIS A 123 7.75 -12.03 -5.06
N GLY A 124 7.28 -12.29 -6.28
CA GLY A 124 7.89 -11.79 -7.49
C GLY A 124 9.26 -12.43 -7.73
N LEU A 125 10.13 -11.75 -8.46
CA LEU A 125 11.49 -12.25 -8.79
C LEU A 125 12.46 -11.95 -7.64
N ILE A 126 12.38 -12.71 -6.54
CA ILE A 126 13.14 -12.43 -5.31
C ILE A 126 14.25 -13.44 -5.04
N TYR A 127 14.09 -14.72 -5.41
CA TYR A 127 14.98 -15.78 -4.93
C TYR A 127 16.36 -15.74 -5.59
N ASP A 128 16.45 -15.47 -6.89
CA ASP A 128 17.73 -15.22 -7.55
C ASP A 128 18.46 -14.02 -6.93
N GLU A 129 17.73 -12.96 -6.63
CA GLU A 129 18.29 -11.77 -5.98
C GLU A 129 18.78 -12.07 -4.55
N LEU A 130 18.01 -12.83 -3.76
CA LEU A 130 18.40 -13.21 -2.40
C LEU A 130 19.64 -14.11 -2.39
N ILE A 131 19.73 -15.08 -3.30
CA ILE A 131 20.93 -15.92 -3.43
C ILE A 131 22.17 -15.08 -3.72
N ARG A 132 22.07 -14.14 -4.67
CA ARG A 132 23.18 -13.26 -5.05
C ARG A 132 23.59 -12.26 -3.96
N ASN A 133 22.62 -11.72 -3.24
CA ASN A 133 22.85 -10.66 -2.26
C ASN A 133 23.18 -11.21 -0.88
N THR A 134 22.80 -12.46 -0.59
CA THR A 134 23.07 -13.10 0.70
C THR A 134 23.78 -14.45 0.49
N ASN A 135 23.06 -15.53 0.43
CA ASN A 135 23.49 -16.87 0.04
C ASN A 135 22.28 -17.82 -0.09
N ARG A 136 22.53 -19.03 -0.62
CA ARG A 136 21.50 -20.06 -0.81
C ARG A 136 20.76 -20.42 0.49
N SER A 137 21.47 -20.57 1.63
CA SER A 137 20.85 -20.96 2.89
C SER A 137 19.84 -19.91 3.39
N LYS A 138 20.18 -18.62 3.32
CA LYS A 138 19.29 -17.53 3.73
C LYS A 138 18.10 -17.38 2.78
N ALA A 139 18.30 -17.51 1.48
CA ALA A 139 17.22 -17.49 0.51
C ALA A 139 16.25 -18.65 0.74
N ARG A 140 16.76 -19.84 1.12
CA ARG A 140 15.92 -20.99 1.50
C ARG A 140 15.12 -20.71 2.76
N LEU A 141 15.73 -20.17 3.81
CA LEU A 141 15.02 -19.80 5.05
C LEU A 141 13.90 -18.77 4.78
N TYR A 142 14.11 -17.83 3.85
CA TYR A 142 13.07 -16.88 3.46
C TYR A 142 11.86 -17.58 2.83
N TYR A 143 12.11 -18.52 1.92
CA TYR A 143 11.05 -19.33 1.34
C TYR A 143 10.33 -20.17 2.40
N GLU A 144 11.07 -20.90 3.23
CA GLU A 144 10.52 -21.79 4.25
C GLU A 144 9.64 -21.03 5.25
N ALA A 145 10.06 -19.85 5.71
CA ALA A 145 9.27 -19.01 6.62
C ALA A 145 7.92 -18.59 6.00
N ASN A 146 7.92 -18.20 4.72
CA ASN A 146 6.70 -17.79 4.03
C ASN A 146 5.80 -18.98 3.65
N ALA A 147 6.37 -20.11 3.29
CA ALA A 147 5.63 -21.36 3.07
C ALA A 147 5.03 -21.89 4.38
N GLU A 148 5.71 -21.74 5.51
CA GLU A 148 5.17 -22.07 6.84
C GLU A 148 4.01 -21.15 7.22
N ALA A 149 4.14 -19.85 6.95
CA ALA A 149 3.08 -18.88 7.18
C ALA A 149 1.81 -19.20 6.35
N LEU A 150 1.95 -19.62 5.09
CA LEU A 150 0.82 -20.06 4.27
C LEU A 150 0.15 -21.28 4.91
N ARG A 151 0.93 -22.31 5.28
CA ARG A 151 0.39 -23.51 5.94
C ARG A 151 -0.28 -23.18 7.30
N PHE A 152 0.27 -22.22 8.04
CA PHE A 152 -0.34 -21.76 9.30
C PHE A 152 -1.71 -21.13 9.05
N ILE A 153 -1.84 -20.23 8.06
CA ILE A 153 -3.14 -19.62 7.70
C ILE A 153 -4.13 -20.71 7.30
N GLU A 154 -3.75 -21.61 6.39
CA GLU A 154 -4.59 -22.72 5.94
C GLU A 154 -5.08 -23.58 7.12
N LYS A 155 -4.15 -24.03 7.97
CA LYS A 155 -4.47 -24.83 9.16
C LYS A 155 -5.39 -24.10 10.13
N THR A 156 -5.20 -22.78 10.31
CA THR A 156 -6.04 -21.97 11.20
C THR A 156 -7.46 -21.86 10.64
N VAL A 157 -7.59 -21.66 9.32
CA VAL A 157 -8.90 -21.65 8.63
C VAL A 157 -9.62 -22.97 8.81
N GLU A 158 -8.92 -24.10 8.60
CA GLU A 158 -9.49 -25.44 8.76
C GLU A 158 -9.85 -25.73 10.21
N GLN A 159 -8.96 -25.45 11.16
CA GLN A 159 -9.13 -25.75 12.59
C GLN A 159 -10.31 -24.99 13.21
N HIS A 160 -10.52 -23.75 12.80
CA HIS A 160 -11.58 -22.90 13.34
C HIS A 160 -12.80 -22.80 12.41
N HIS A 161 -12.81 -23.53 11.29
CA HIS A 161 -13.87 -23.48 10.26
C HIS A 161 -14.22 -22.06 9.83
N ILE A 162 -13.18 -21.24 9.56
CA ILE A 162 -13.35 -19.82 9.24
C ILE A 162 -13.88 -19.68 7.81
N ASP A 163 -15.08 -19.12 7.66
CA ASP A 163 -15.64 -18.74 6.36
C ASP A 163 -15.02 -17.41 5.89
N CYS A 164 -13.90 -17.52 5.18
CA CYS A 164 -13.11 -16.38 4.69
C CYS A 164 -12.73 -16.50 3.21
N ASP A 165 -13.52 -17.18 2.41
CA ASP A 165 -13.30 -17.37 0.96
C ASP A 165 -11.88 -17.92 0.66
N PHE A 166 -11.32 -18.73 1.57
CA PHE A 166 -9.98 -19.30 1.37
C PHE A 166 -10.01 -20.32 0.24
N THR A 167 -9.21 -20.06 -0.80
CA THR A 167 -9.10 -20.93 -1.97
C THR A 167 -7.66 -21.15 -2.37
N LYS A 168 -7.32 -22.41 -2.70
CA LYS A 168 -6.03 -22.74 -3.31
C LYS A 168 -5.99 -22.25 -4.75
N GLN A 169 -4.89 -21.62 -5.11
CA GLN A 169 -4.65 -21.07 -6.43
C GLN A 169 -3.19 -21.27 -6.83
N ASP A 170 -2.93 -21.49 -8.10
CA ASP A 170 -1.58 -21.40 -8.63
C ASP A 170 -1.18 -19.93 -8.81
N ALA A 171 0.07 -19.60 -8.48
CA ALA A 171 0.63 -18.27 -8.63
C ALA A 171 1.59 -18.24 -9.83
N TYR A 172 1.39 -17.27 -10.72
CA TYR A 172 2.13 -17.14 -11.98
C TYR A 172 2.87 -15.80 -12.02
N ILE A 173 4.17 -15.84 -12.29
CA ILE A 173 4.91 -14.67 -12.75
C ILE A 173 5.05 -14.82 -14.27
N TYR A 174 4.42 -13.95 -15.05
CA TYR A 174 4.47 -14.02 -16.51
C TYR A 174 5.31 -12.90 -17.12
N ALA A 175 5.88 -13.16 -18.28
CA ALA A 175 6.64 -12.22 -19.08
C ALA A 175 6.06 -12.16 -20.50
N THR A 176 5.90 -10.94 -21.01
CA THR A 176 5.48 -10.69 -22.40
C THR A 176 6.67 -10.32 -23.29
N THR A 177 7.81 -10.01 -22.69
CA THR A 177 9.05 -9.66 -23.39
C THR A 177 10.16 -10.69 -23.13
N ARG A 178 11.05 -10.84 -24.11
CA ARG A 178 12.22 -11.73 -23.98
C ARG A 178 13.14 -11.28 -22.85
N GLU A 179 13.27 -9.97 -22.59
CA GLU A 179 14.08 -9.46 -21.46
C GLU A 179 13.53 -9.91 -20.11
N ALA A 180 12.21 -9.83 -19.92
CA ALA A 180 11.56 -10.29 -18.70
C ALA A 180 11.66 -11.81 -18.56
N SER A 181 11.53 -12.59 -19.65
CA SER A 181 11.71 -14.04 -19.65
C SER A 181 13.09 -14.47 -19.17
N PHE A 182 14.15 -13.76 -19.53
CA PHE A 182 15.49 -14.03 -18.98
C PHE A 182 15.54 -13.90 -17.45
N LYS A 183 14.73 -13.01 -16.88
CA LYS A 183 14.64 -12.89 -15.41
C LYS A 183 13.90 -14.09 -14.82
N LEU A 184 12.87 -14.60 -15.51
CA LEU A 184 12.16 -15.83 -15.10
C LEU A 184 13.07 -17.06 -15.15
N GLU A 185 13.91 -17.20 -16.18
CA GLU A 185 14.88 -18.31 -16.29
C GLU A 185 15.90 -18.33 -15.14
N LYS A 186 16.31 -17.14 -14.65
CA LYS A 186 17.18 -17.02 -13.46
C LYS A 186 16.45 -17.39 -12.18
N GLU A 187 15.23 -16.94 -12.04
CA GLU A 187 14.38 -17.22 -10.88
C GLU A 187 14.03 -18.71 -10.80
N GLU A 188 13.75 -19.36 -11.93
CA GLU A 188 13.52 -20.81 -11.98
C GLU A 188 14.76 -21.60 -11.54
N LYS A 189 15.97 -21.21 -12.00
CA LYS A 189 17.22 -21.81 -11.51
C LYS A 189 17.39 -21.61 -10.00
N ALA A 190 16.98 -20.48 -9.46
CA ALA A 190 16.96 -20.27 -8.02
C ALA A 190 15.96 -21.21 -7.32
N TYR A 191 14.77 -21.41 -7.89
CA TYR A 191 13.79 -22.38 -7.38
C TYR A 191 14.40 -23.79 -7.30
N GLN A 192 15.04 -24.25 -8.37
CA GLN A 192 15.73 -25.56 -8.40
C GLN A 192 16.78 -25.66 -7.30
N GLN A 193 17.63 -24.63 -7.16
CA GLN A 193 18.68 -24.61 -6.12
C GLN A 193 18.11 -24.65 -4.71
N LEU A 194 16.94 -24.05 -4.49
CA LEU A 194 16.29 -23.95 -3.18
C LEU A 194 15.32 -25.11 -2.90
N GLY A 195 15.07 -25.98 -3.88
CA GLY A 195 14.06 -27.03 -3.77
C GLY A 195 12.63 -26.48 -3.68
N ILE A 196 12.37 -25.37 -4.36
CA ILE A 196 11.04 -24.79 -4.48
C ILE A 196 10.32 -25.47 -5.63
N ASP A 197 9.10 -25.94 -5.39
CA ASP A 197 8.24 -26.54 -6.41
C ASP A 197 7.68 -25.45 -7.32
N GLY A 198 8.18 -25.40 -8.55
CA GLY A 198 7.78 -24.45 -9.57
C GLY A 198 8.47 -24.73 -10.89
N GLU A 199 7.81 -24.38 -11.97
CA GLU A 199 8.25 -24.70 -13.33
C GLU A 199 7.98 -23.56 -14.30
N LEU A 200 8.82 -23.47 -15.35
CA LEU A 200 8.56 -22.59 -16.48
C LEU A 200 7.50 -23.21 -17.40
N THR A 201 6.59 -22.37 -17.88
CA THR A 201 5.54 -22.75 -18.84
C THR A 201 5.38 -21.67 -19.91
N LYS A 202 4.96 -22.08 -21.10
CA LYS A 202 4.56 -21.16 -22.19
C LYS A 202 3.06 -20.92 -22.23
N HIS A 203 2.32 -21.57 -21.34
CA HIS A 203 0.86 -21.48 -21.30
C HIS A 203 0.40 -21.12 -19.89
N ILE A 204 -0.48 -20.15 -19.82
CA ILE A 204 -1.24 -19.80 -18.61
C ILE A 204 -2.72 -19.90 -18.92
N PRO A 205 -3.59 -20.18 -17.94
CA PRO A 205 -5.05 -20.24 -18.18
C PRO A 205 -5.66 -18.94 -18.69
N PHE A 206 -4.91 -17.88 -18.73
CA PHE A 206 -5.32 -16.54 -19.06
C PHE A 206 -5.04 -16.22 -20.55
N ASN A 207 -5.95 -15.50 -21.22
CA ASN A 207 -5.79 -15.14 -22.63
C ASN A 207 -4.92 -13.89 -22.80
N ILE A 208 -3.67 -13.99 -22.36
CA ILE A 208 -2.62 -12.99 -22.61
C ILE A 208 -1.54 -13.67 -23.45
N GLU A 209 -1.08 -12.99 -24.49
CA GLU A 209 0.11 -13.43 -25.22
C GLU A 209 1.34 -13.25 -24.35
N ILE A 210 1.98 -14.36 -23.99
CA ILE A 210 3.18 -14.39 -23.15
C ILE A 210 4.35 -15.02 -23.89
N ASP A 211 5.56 -14.58 -23.58
CA ASP A 211 6.79 -15.30 -23.98
C ASP A 211 7.02 -16.50 -23.06
N GLN A 212 6.83 -16.31 -21.74
CA GLN A 212 7.02 -17.35 -20.72
C GLN A 212 6.35 -16.98 -19.39
N ALA A 213 6.07 -17.98 -18.55
CA ALA A 213 5.65 -17.79 -17.16
C ALA A 213 6.38 -18.77 -16.22
N LEU A 214 6.56 -18.38 -14.96
CA LEU A 214 7.03 -19.22 -13.86
C LEU A 214 5.88 -19.46 -12.90
N VAL A 215 5.45 -20.70 -12.74
CA VAL A 215 4.36 -21.08 -11.84
C VAL A 215 4.89 -21.61 -10.51
N MET A 216 4.26 -21.20 -9.41
CA MET A 216 4.38 -21.82 -8.08
C MET A 216 3.00 -22.36 -7.72
N ARG A 217 2.90 -23.69 -7.54
CA ARG A 217 1.62 -24.35 -7.30
C ARG A 217 1.19 -24.27 -5.84
N ASN A 218 -0.10 -24.55 -5.59
CA ASN A 218 -0.65 -24.68 -4.23
C ASN A 218 -0.44 -23.44 -3.36
N GLN A 219 -0.48 -22.26 -3.95
CA GLN A 219 -0.61 -21.00 -3.22
C GLN A 219 -2.07 -20.77 -2.85
N ALA A 220 -2.43 -19.62 -2.27
CA ALA A 220 -3.80 -19.36 -1.87
C ALA A 220 -4.17 -17.87 -1.98
N GLN A 221 -5.45 -17.63 -1.90
CA GLN A 221 -6.06 -16.32 -1.68
C GLN A 221 -7.23 -16.45 -0.71
N PHE A 222 -7.62 -15.35 -0.08
CA PHE A 222 -8.69 -15.36 0.89
C PHE A 222 -9.30 -13.96 1.09
N HIS A 223 -10.31 -13.85 1.94
CA HIS A 223 -10.84 -12.59 2.44
C HIS A 223 -10.14 -12.23 3.77
N PRO A 224 -9.21 -11.28 3.79
CA PRO A 224 -8.31 -11.08 4.94
C PRO A 224 -9.05 -10.60 6.19
N LEU A 225 -10.07 -9.75 6.07
CA LEU A 225 -10.79 -9.21 7.22
C LEU A 225 -11.71 -10.24 7.86
N LYS A 226 -12.37 -11.11 7.08
CA LYS A 226 -13.15 -12.24 7.63
C LYS A 226 -12.25 -13.16 8.45
N TYR A 227 -11.05 -13.48 7.93
CA TYR A 227 -10.05 -14.30 8.63
C TYR A 227 -9.60 -13.65 9.95
N VAL A 228 -9.12 -12.41 9.90
CA VAL A 228 -8.54 -11.75 11.07
C VAL A 228 -9.60 -11.39 12.09
N ARG A 229 -10.83 -11.03 11.67
CA ARG A 229 -11.96 -10.82 12.60
C ARG A 229 -12.19 -12.03 13.49
N HIS A 230 -12.15 -13.24 12.94
CA HIS A 230 -12.29 -14.46 13.73
C HIS A 230 -11.17 -14.61 14.78
N LEU A 231 -9.93 -14.21 14.44
CA LEU A 231 -8.84 -14.18 15.42
C LEU A 231 -9.11 -13.17 16.54
N VAL A 232 -9.71 -12.02 16.22
CA VAL A 232 -10.12 -11.02 17.23
C VAL A 232 -11.11 -11.61 18.22
N ASP A 233 -12.12 -12.33 17.75
CA ASP A 233 -13.11 -13.00 18.61
C ASP A 233 -12.40 -13.96 19.60
N ILE A 234 -11.44 -14.77 19.12
CA ILE A 234 -10.67 -15.68 19.97
C ILE A 234 -9.77 -14.92 20.97
N ILE A 235 -9.15 -13.83 20.56
CA ILE A 235 -8.31 -13.00 21.45
C ILE A 235 -9.15 -12.50 22.63
N VAL A 236 -10.34 -11.97 22.36
CA VAL A 236 -11.26 -11.45 23.38
C VAL A 236 -11.77 -12.56 24.28
N ASP A 237 -12.22 -13.68 23.71
CA ASP A 237 -12.70 -14.85 24.46
C ASP A 237 -11.64 -15.41 25.42
N LYS A 238 -10.37 -15.28 25.09
CA LYS A 238 -9.24 -15.70 25.93
C LYS A 238 -8.73 -14.61 26.89
N GLY A 239 -9.45 -13.49 27.00
CA GLY A 239 -9.12 -12.40 27.93
C GLY A 239 -8.02 -11.46 27.44
N GLY A 240 -7.71 -11.46 26.16
CA GLY A 240 -6.85 -10.43 25.56
C GLY A 240 -7.58 -9.08 25.50
N HIS A 241 -6.88 -8.01 25.79
CA HIS A 241 -7.39 -6.64 25.74
C HIS A 241 -7.05 -5.98 24.42
N ILE A 242 -8.02 -5.31 23.81
CA ILE A 242 -7.86 -4.54 22.58
C ILE A 242 -8.35 -3.13 22.84
N PHE A 243 -7.58 -2.13 22.38
CA PHE A 243 -7.89 -0.72 22.52
C PHE A 243 -7.71 -0.03 21.16
N GLU A 244 -8.78 0.53 20.62
CA GLU A 244 -8.77 1.38 19.43
C GLU A 244 -8.62 2.85 19.82
N HIS A 245 -8.38 3.72 18.85
CA HIS A 245 -8.17 5.16 19.06
C HIS A 245 -7.14 5.46 20.16
N THR A 246 -6.15 4.57 20.28
CA THR A 246 -5.11 4.61 21.31
C THR A 246 -3.73 4.64 20.66
N THR A 247 -3.23 5.85 20.43
CA THR A 247 -1.97 6.05 19.70
C THR A 247 -0.77 5.92 20.64
N ALA A 248 0.04 4.86 20.49
CA ALA A 248 1.33 4.74 21.13
C ALA A 248 2.33 5.73 20.51
N VAL A 249 3.05 6.49 21.33
CA VAL A 249 3.98 7.55 20.88
C VAL A 249 5.41 7.36 21.33
N ASN A 250 5.67 6.58 22.39
CA ASN A 250 7.02 6.35 22.88
C ASN A 250 7.09 5.07 23.72
N VAL A 251 8.32 4.62 24.01
CA VAL A 251 8.61 3.57 24.98
C VAL A 251 9.64 4.09 25.97
N GLU A 252 9.27 4.18 27.24
CA GLU A 252 10.23 4.37 28.32
C GLU A 252 10.93 3.04 28.59
N THR A 253 12.25 3.06 28.51
CA THR A 253 13.08 1.89 28.75
C THR A 253 13.51 1.85 30.21
N GLY A 254 13.41 0.67 30.83
CA GLY A 254 13.77 0.45 32.24
C GLY A 254 13.89 -1.05 32.49
N GLU A 255 13.64 -1.46 33.73
CA GLU A 255 13.58 -2.88 34.09
C GLU A 255 12.46 -3.58 33.33
N LEU A 256 11.32 -2.91 33.25
CA LEU A 256 10.21 -3.27 32.34
C LEU A 256 9.94 -2.10 31.40
N PRO A 257 9.81 -2.36 30.08
CA PRO A 257 9.44 -1.33 29.12
C PRO A 257 8.00 -0.84 29.38
N THR A 258 7.78 0.47 29.22
CA THR A 258 6.47 1.11 29.39
C THR A 258 6.12 1.89 28.13
N VAL A 259 5.07 1.48 27.44
CA VAL A 259 4.52 2.19 26.28
C VAL A 259 3.73 3.40 26.77
N LEU A 260 3.97 4.56 26.17
CA LEU A 260 3.23 5.80 26.41
C LEU A 260 2.25 6.04 25.29
N THR A 261 1.01 6.39 25.63
CA THR A 261 0.01 6.83 24.66
C THR A 261 -0.01 8.36 24.52
N ARG A 262 -0.58 8.84 23.42
CA ARG A 262 -0.75 10.30 23.19
C ARG A 262 -1.61 10.95 24.27
N GLU A 263 -2.62 10.25 24.76
CA GLU A 263 -3.58 10.70 25.77
C GLU A 263 -3.04 10.60 27.19
N GLY A 264 -1.82 10.02 27.36
CA GLY A 264 -1.10 9.98 28.62
C GLY A 264 -1.20 8.66 29.40
N ALA A 265 -2.01 7.69 28.96
CA ALA A 265 -2.06 6.38 29.58
C ALA A 265 -0.74 5.60 29.36
N ARG A 266 -0.40 4.72 30.30
CA ARG A 266 0.85 3.98 30.37
C ARG A 266 0.60 2.48 30.43
N ILE A 267 1.31 1.73 29.59
CA ILE A 267 1.22 0.27 29.58
C ILE A 267 2.59 -0.31 29.91
N THR A 268 2.73 -0.89 31.10
CA THR A 268 3.96 -1.58 31.50
C THR A 268 3.86 -3.06 31.12
N ALA A 269 4.89 -3.61 30.47
CA ALA A 269 4.86 -5.01 30.04
C ALA A 269 6.26 -5.66 30.16
N ASN A 270 6.29 -7.02 30.12
CA ASN A 270 7.57 -7.73 29.99
C ASN A 270 8.16 -7.57 28.61
N ASP A 271 7.33 -7.57 27.57
CA ASP A 271 7.72 -7.43 26.17
C ASP A 271 6.80 -6.45 25.42
N VAL A 272 7.38 -5.68 24.49
CA VAL A 272 6.70 -4.75 23.60
C VAL A 272 6.88 -5.23 22.16
N LEU A 273 5.78 -5.40 21.41
CA LEU A 273 5.80 -5.78 19.99
C LEU A 273 5.37 -4.58 19.13
N ALA A 274 6.30 -3.97 18.40
CA ALA A 274 6.02 -2.89 17.45
C ALA A 274 5.61 -3.50 16.10
N CYS A 275 4.29 -3.59 15.86
CA CYS A 275 3.66 -4.13 14.65
C CYS A 275 2.90 -3.06 13.85
N SER A 276 3.21 -1.79 14.04
CA SER A 276 2.50 -0.60 13.55
C SER A 276 2.82 -0.21 12.10
N HIS A 277 3.20 -1.15 11.23
CA HIS A 277 3.65 -0.93 9.86
C HIS A 277 4.93 -0.09 9.80
N PHE A 278 4.82 1.26 9.93
CA PHE A 278 5.98 2.08 10.28
C PHE A 278 6.19 2.03 11.80
N PRO A 279 7.43 1.81 12.29
CA PRO A 279 7.68 1.72 13.73
C PRO A 279 7.30 3.03 14.45
N PHE A 280 6.40 2.96 15.43
CA PHE A 280 6.05 4.11 16.29
C PHE A 280 7.22 4.52 17.22
N TYR A 281 8.12 3.59 17.49
CA TYR A 281 9.33 3.77 18.26
C TYR A 281 10.50 3.16 17.50
N GLU A 282 11.53 3.92 17.23
CA GLU A 282 12.71 3.45 16.48
C GLU A 282 13.87 3.02 17.39
N GLY A 283 13.85 3.38 18.65
CA GLY A 283 15.00 3.23 19.56
C GLY A 283 16.23 3.92 18.99
N LEU A 284 17.26 3.36 18.64
CA LEU A 284 18.38 3.91 17.85
C LEU A 284 18.55 3.13 16.52
N GLY A 285 17.49 2.43 16.07
CA GLY A 285 17.51 1.57 14.90
C GLY A 285 17.52 2.30 13.57
N LEU A 286 17.15 3.60 13.56
CA LEU A 286 17.10 4.47 12.37
C LEU A 286 16.29 3.85 11.22
N TYR A 287 15.14 3.26 11.50
CA TYR A 287 14.32 2.54 10.54
C TYR A 287 13.81 3.44 9.40
N SER A 288 13.53 4.71 9.69
CA SER A 288 13.17 5.74 8.71
C SER A 288 14.19 5.90 7.59
N THR A 289 15.48 5.70 7.88
CA THR A 289 16.56 5.77 6.87
C THR A 289 16.81 4.43 6.15
N ARG A 290 16.22 3.34 6.61
CA ARG A 290 16.48 1.96 6.15
C ARG A 290 15.33 1.35 5.36
N MET A 291 14.25 2.10 5.18
CA MET A 291 13.05 1.71 4.41
C MET A 291 12.55 2.89 3.59
N TYR A 292 11.76 2.59 2.60
CA TYR A 292 11.02 3.60 1.85
C TYR A 292 9.59 3.13 1.57
N ALA A 293 8.68 4.11 1.43
CA ALA A 293 7.26 3.84 1.17
C ALA A 293 6.98 3.79 -0.33
N ASP A 294 6.25 2.77 -0.76
CA ASP A 294 5.81 2.54 -2.14
C ASP A 294 4.30 2.29 -2.18
N ARG A 295 3.59 2.97 -3.07
CA ARG A 295 2.14 2.88 -3.19
C ARG A 295 1.73 2.14 -4.46
N SER A 296 0.69 1.32 -4.35
CA SER A 296 0.06 0.61 -5.47
C SER A 296 -1.44 0.84 -5.46
N TYR A 297 -2.06 0.71 -6.62
CA TYR A 297 -3.48 0.94 -6.84
C TYR A 297 -4.19 -0.36 -7.21
N VAL A 298 -5.48 -0.43 -6.86
CA VAL A 298 -6.34 -1.59 -7.09
C VAL A 298 -7.70 -1.11 -7.62
N LEU A 299 -8.20 -1.80 -8.64
CA LEU A 299 -9.59 -1.75 -9.08
C LEU A 299 -10.23 -3.11 -8.87
N ALA A 300 -11.45 -3.15 -8.32
CA ALA A 300 -12.30 -4.32 -8.37
C ALA A 300 -13.30 -4.13 -9.51
N ALA A 301 -13.14 -4.91 -10.58
CA ALA A 301 -13.90 -4.78 -11.80
C ALA A 301 -14.88 -5.95 -11.97
N LYS A 302 -16.15 -5.65 -12.22
CA LYS A 302 -17.13 -6.60 -12.75
C LYS A 302 -16.89 -6.79 -14.24
N THR A 303 -16.70 -8.03 -14.67
CA THR A 303 -16.37 -8.36 -16.06
C THR A 303 -17.42 -9.29 -16.64
N LYS A 304 -17.62 -9.21 -17.97
CA LYS A 304 -18.52 -10.11 -18.68
C LYS A 304 -17.96 -11.52 -18.77
N GLU A 305 -16.66 -11.64 -18.95
CA GLU A 305 -15.94 -12.90 -19.05
C GLU A 305 -15.68 -13.46 -17.65
N LYS A 306 -15.81 -14.78 -17.50
CA LYS A 306 -15.44 -15.49 -16.27
C LYS A 306 -13.92 -15.46 -16.09
N TYR A 307 -13.47 -15.23 -14.86
CA TYR A 307 -12.05 -15.30 -14.53
C TYR A 307 -11.53 -16.75 -14.60
N PRO A 308 -10.38 -17.02 -15.23
CA PRO A 308 -9.91 -18.39 -15.48
C PRO A 308 -9.30 -19.08 -14.24
N GLY A 309 -9.26 -18.43 -13.08
CA GLY A 309 -8.54 -18.88 -11.90
C GLY A 309 -7.07 -18.47 -11.91
N GLY A 310 -6.35 -18.77 -10.84
CA GLY A 310 -4.95 -18.40 -10.65
C GLY A 310 -4.73 -16.96 -10.17
N MET A 311 -3.50 -16.69 -9.75
CA MET A 311 -3.02 -15.36 -9.35
C MET A 311 -1.85 -14.98 -10.25
N TYR A 312 -1.92 -13.84 -10.92
CA TYR A 312 -0.93 -13.44 -11.92
C TYR A 312 -0.22 -12.15 -11.51
N ILE A 313 1.08 -12.06 -11.83
CA ILE A 313 1.88 -10.84 -11.74
C ILE A 313 2.85 -10.78 -12.91
N SER A 314 2.97 -9.62 -13.59
CA SER A 314 3.92 -9.47 -14.69
C SER A 314 5.34 -9.24 -14.19
N ALA A 315 6.31 -9.82 -14.88
CA ALA A 315 7.74 -9.52 -14.74
C ALA A 315 8.15 -8.27 -15.51
N ASP A 316 7.30 -7.82 -16.42
CA ASP A 316 7.47 -6.62 -17.23
C ASP A 316 7.16 -5.34 -16.43
N GLN A 317 7.59 -4.19 -16.94
CA GLN A 317 7.27 -2.89 -16.38
C GLN A 317 6.33 -2.12 -17.32
N PRO A 318 5.32 -1.43 -16.77
CA PRO A 318 4.93 -1.38 -15.36
C PRO A 318 4.32 -2.72 -14.89
N THR A 319 4.64 -3.12 -13.66
CA THR A 319 4.11 -4.38 -13.10
C THR A 319 2.59 -4.33 -13.01
N ARG A 320 1.94 -5.38 -13.50
CA ARG A 320 0.50 -5.63 -13.43
C ARG A 320 0.22 -6.93 -12.70
N SER A 321 -0.85 -6.98 -11.95
CA SER A 321 -1.23 -8.18 -11.21
C SER A 321 -2.73 -8.37 -11.24
N LEU A 322 -3.18 -9.63 -11.31
CA LEU A 322 -4.59 -10.01 -11.42
C LEU A 322 -4.89 -11.15 -10.46
N ARG A 323 -6.10 -11.13 -9.88
CA ARG A 323 -6.75 -12.25 -9.21
C ARG A 323 -8.26 -12.02 -9.17
N SER A 324 -9.04 -13.07 -8.94
CA SER A 324 -10.47 -12.92 -8.69
C SER A 324 -10.78 -12.72 -7.19
N VAL A 325 -11.95 -12.20 -6.94
CA VAL A 325 -12.57 -12.07 -5.60
C VAL A 325 -14.07 -12.24 -5.73
N MET A 326 -14.71 -12.84 -4.71
CA MET A 326 -16.17 -12.87 -4.61
C MET A 326 -16.66 -11.61 -3.89
N ILE A 327 -17.57 -10.88 -4.51
CA ILE A 327 -18.19 -9.66 -3.97
C ILE A 327 -19.70 -9.81 -4.12
N ASN A 328 -20.45 -9.94 -3.01
CA ASN A 328 -21.91 -10.13 -3.04
C ASN A 328 -22.34 -11.29 -3.98
N ASP A 329 -21.68 -12.44 -3.85
CA ASP A 329 -21.88 -13.63 -4.67
C ASP A 329 -21.57 -13.48 -6.18
N GLU A 330 -20.99 -12.37 -6.58
CA GLU A 330 -20.49 -12.16 -7.94
C GLU A 330 -18.93 -12.23 -7.98
N GLU A 331 -18.41 -12.94 -8.99
CA GLU A 331 -16.96 -12.97 -9.22
C GLU A 331 -16.51 -11.66 -9.88
N MET A 332 -15.56 -10.98 -9.26
CA MET A 332 -14.92 -9.78 -9.80
C MET A 332 -13.42 -9.98 -9.96
N VAL A 333 -12.82 -9.14 -10.79
CA VAL A 333 -11.38 -9.16 -11.04
C VAL A 333 -10.71 -8.01 -10.29
N LEU A 334 -9.74 -8.30 -9.44
CA LEU A 334 -8.83 -7.29 -8.91
C LEU A 334 -7.72 -7.02 -9.94
N ILE A 335 -7.68 -5.78 -10.43
CA ILE A 335 -6.68 -5.27 -11.36
C ILE A 335 -5.74 -4.37 -10.56
N ILE A 336 -4.44 -4.73 -10.50
CA ILE A 336 -3.51 -4.20 -9.52
C ILE A 336 -2.24 -3.73 -10.22
N GLY A 337 -1.64 -2.64 -9.74
CA GLY A 337 -0.35 -2.19 -10.28
C GLY A 337 -0.06 -0.72 -10.02
N GLU A 338 0.64 -0.08 -10.97
CA GLU A 338 0.96 1.35 -10.96
C GLU A 338 1.75 1.78 -9.72
N SER A 339 2.74 0.97 -9.35
CA SER A 339 3.56 1.26 -8.17
C SER A 339 4.44 2.47 -8.36
N HIS A 340 4.46 3.35 -7.36
CA HIS A 340 5.38 4.49 -7.28
C HIS A 340 5.70 4.85 -5.83
N LYS A 341 6.80 5.58 -5.61
CA LYS A 341 7.11 6.10 -4.27
C LYS A 341 6.03 7.06 -3.79
N THR A 342 5.55 6.86 -2.56
CA THR A 342 4.54 7.71 -1.94
C THR A 342 4.97 9.18 -1.94
N GLY A 343 4.03 10.09 -2.22
CA GLY A 343 4.27 11.53 -2.28
C GLY A 343 5.10 12.00 -3.48
N GLN A 344 5.40 11.11 -4.45
CA GLN A 344 6.13 11.45 -5.67
C GLN A 344 5.24 11.25 -6.89
N GLY A 345 5.08 12.31 -7.70
CA GLY A 345 4.21 12.33 -8.88
C GLY A 345 3.22 13.49 -8.82
N THR A 346 2.79 13.97 -9.98
CA THR A 346 1.96 15.19 -10.10
C THR A 346 0.48 14.89 -10.30
N ASP A 347 0.14 13.70 -10.81
CA ASP A 347 -1.24 13.29 -11.08
C ASP A 347 -1.39 11.80 -10.79
N THR A 348 -2.05 11.48 -9.68
CA THR A 348 -2.24 10.10 -9.24
C THR A 348 -3.55 9.49 -9.77
N LYS A 349 -4.49 10.29 -10.32
CA LYS A 349 -5.70 9.78 -11.00
C LYS A 349 -5.32 8.92 -12.23
N LYS A 350 -4.21 9.24 -12.88
CA LYS A 350 -3.68 8.48 -14.03
C LYS A 350 -3.42 7.00 -13.73
N HIS A 351 -3.08 6.68 -12.48
CA HIS A 351 -2.79 5.29 -12.09
C HIS A 351 -4.04 4.41 -12.13
N TYR A 352 -5.18 4.92 -11.66
CA TYR A 352 -6.46 4.23 -11.79
C TYR A 352 -6.90 4.10 -13.25
N GLN A 353 -6.67 5.16 -14.04
CA GLN A 353 -6.98 5.14 -15.47
C GLN A 353 -6.14 4.09 -16.22
N ALA A 354 -4.83 4.03 -15.96
CA ALA A 354 -3.94 3.04 -16.56
C ALA A 354 -4.31 1.59 -16.19
N LEU A 355 -4.78 1.35 -14.95
CA LEU A 355 -5.30 0.04 -14.55
C LEU A 355 -6.60 -0.31 -15.29
N LYS A 356 -7.51 0.66 -15.45
CA LYS A 356 -8.75 0.46 -16.22
C LYS A 356 -8.44 0.13 -17.68
N GLU A 357 -7.55 0.87 -18.32
CA GLU A 357 -7.11 0.63 -19.70
C GLU A 357 -6.47 -0.75 -19.86
N PHE A 358 -5.62 -1.16 -18.93
CA PHE A 358 -5.06 -2.52 -18.92
C PHE A 358 -6.16 -3.58 -18.76
N GLY A 359 -7.11 -3.39 -17.84
CA GLY A 359 -8.22 -4.30 -17.66
C GLY A 359 -9.10 -4.42 -18.92
N GLN A 360 -9.36 -3.32 -19.62
CA GLN A 360 -10.15 -3.28 -20.85
C GLN A 360 -9.47 -3.99 -22.05
N GLN A 361 -8.14 -4.17 -22.02
CA GLN A 361 -7.43 -5.00 -23.01
C GLN A 361 -7.69 -6.49 -22.81
N LEU A 362 -8.12 -6.90 -21.62
CA LEU A 362 -8.25 -8.30 -21.21
C LEU A 362 -9.71 -8.73 -21.04
N PHE A 363 -10.58 -7.80 -20.65
CA PHE A 363 -11.96 -8.05 -20.27
C PHE A 363 -12.89 -6.97 -20.80
N THR A 364 -14.15 -7.34 -20.99
CA THR A 364 -15.26 -6.39 -21.12
C THR A 364 -15.66 -5.96 -19.71
N ILE A 365 -15.18 -4.81 -19.25
CA ILE A 365 -15.51 -4.25 -17.93
C ILE A 365 -16.91 -3.66 -17.98
N GLU A 366 -17.82 -4.18 -17.15
CA GLU A 366 -19.19 -3.69 -16.98
C GLU A 366 -19.29 -2.59 -15.94
N ASP A 367 -18.59 -2.75 -14.78
CA ASP A 367 -18.59 -1.79 -13.67
C ASP A 367 -17.28 -1.89 -12.85
N ILE A 368 -16.99 -0.86 -12.07
CA ILE A 368 -15.85 -0.81 -11.13
C ILE A 368 -16.39 -0.26 -9.79
N PRO A 369 -17.02 -1.11 -8.97
CA PRO A 369 -17.65 -0.67 -7.73
C PRO A 369 -16.66 -0.26 -6.64
N TYR A 370 -15.43 -0.78 -6.66
CA TYR A 370 -14.41 -0.46 -5.66
C TYR A 370 -13.08 -0.10 -6.30
N LYS A 371 -12.43 0.88 -5.68
CA LYS A 371 -11.05 1.27 -5.98
C LYS A 371 -10.37 1.69 -4.68
N TRP A 372 -9.10 1.34 -4.54
CA TRP A 372 -8.30 1.75 -3.38
C TRP A 372 -6.82 1.70 -3.70
N SER A 373 -6.01 2.23 -2.80
CA SER A 373 -4.57 2.07 -2.85
C SER A 373 -4.03 1.52 -1.54
N ALA A 374 -2.84 0.95 -1.59
CA ALA A 374 -2.12 0.47 -0.42
C ALA A 374 -0.69 0.97 -0.43
N GLN A 375 -0.18 1.30 0.75
CA GLN A 375 1.22 1.66 0.96
C GLN A 375 1.96 0.50 1.59
N ASP A 376 3.14 0.21 1.05
CA ASP A 376 4.04 -0.82 1.55
C ASP A 376 5.40 -0.22 1.90
N LEU A 377 6.03 -0.73 2.96
CA LEU A 377 7.39 -0.40 3.33
C LEU A 377 8.36 -1.43 2.78
N ILE A 378 9.39 -0.94 2.11
CA ILE A 378 10.41 -1.76 1.47
C ILE A 378 11.75 -1.50 2.14
N THR A 379 12.33 -2.56 2.71
CA THR A 379 13.69 -2.51 3.30
C THR A 379 14.75 -2.44 2.21
N LEU A 380 15.94 -1.95 2.54
CA LEU A 380 17.03 -1.77 1.57
C LEU A 380 17.53 -3.08 0.97
N ASP A 381 17.40 -4.20 1.68
CA ASP A 381 17.77 -5.55 1.26
C ASP A 381 16.59 -6.44 0.87
N LYS A 382 15.37 -5.88 0.89
CA LYS A 382 14.09 -6.54 0.57
C LYS A 382 13.71 -7.70 1.50
N ILE A 383 14.37 -7.87 2.64
CA ILE A 383 14.02 -8.82 3.69
C ILE A 383 13.37 -8.04 4.84
N PRO A 384 12.22 -8.48 5.40
CA PRO A 384 11.60 -7.83 6.55
C PRO A 384 12.54 -7.69 7.75
N TYR A 385 12.31 -6.66 8.58
CA TYR A 385 12.94 -6.56 9.89
C TYR A 385 12.01 -7.16 10.94
N ILE A 386 12.43 -8.27 11.58
CA ILE A 386 11.68 -8.95 12.62
C ILE A 386 12.63 -9.39 13.73
N GLY A 387 12.36 -8.97 14.96
CA GLY A 387 13.18 -9.31 16.12
C GLY A 387 13.47 -8.12 17.01
N GLU A 388 14.54 -8.20 17.81
CA GLU A 388 14.94 -7.13 18.72
C GLU A 388 15.16 -5.81 17.99
N ILE A 389 14.51 -4.74 18.45
CA ILE A 389 14.57 -3.43 17.78
C ILE A 389 16.00 -2.90 17.70
N THR A 390 16.77 -3.10 18.75
CA THR A 390 18.23 -2.93 18.82
C THR A 390 18.82 -4.00 19.74
N ALA A 391 20.11 -4.27 19.62
CA ALA A 391 20.80 -5.26 20.45
C ALA A 391 20.74 -4.96 21.96
N ASN A 392 20.54 -3.69 22.35
CA ASN A 392 20.49 -3.25 23.73
C ASN A 392 19.07 -3.20 24.31
N GLN A 393 18.06 -3.57 23.53
CA GLN A 393 16.64 -3.53 23.91
C GLN A 393 15.97 -4.87 23.56
N PRO A 394 16.33 -5.97 24.23
CA PRO A 394 15.85 -7.32 23.86
C PRO A 394 14.36 -7.53 24.10
N ASN A 395 13.74 -6.71 24.97
CA ASN A 395 12.32 -6.78 25.32
C ASN A 395 11.44 -5.89 24.43
N ILE A 396 12.01 -5.18 23.44
CA ILE A 396 11.27 -4.42 22.46
C ILE A 396 11.53 -5.05 21.11
N LEU A 397 10.50 -5.68 20.56
CA LEU A 397 10.56 -6.41 19.30
C LEU A 397 9.82 -5.64 18.20
N ILE A 398 10.30 -5.74 16.98
CA ILE A 398 9.74 -5.07 15.82
C ILE A 398 9.39 -6.06 14.72
N ALA A 399 8.38 -5.72 13.91
CA ALA A 399 8.05 -6.42 12.69
C ALA A 399 7.56 -5.43 11.63
N THR A 400 8.35 -5.25 10.55
CA THR A 400 8.08 -4.26 9.50
C THR A 400 8.78 -4.60 8.18
N GLY A 401 8.43 -3.86 7.10
CA GLY A 401 9.15 -3.93 5.82
C GLY A 401 8.76 -5.10 4.93
N TYR A 402 7.47 -5.43 4.81
CA TYR A 402 6.99 -6.65 4.13
C TYR A 402 6.91 -6.55 2.61
N ARG A 403 7.17 -5.41 2.01
CA ARG A 403 7.30 -5.26 0.56
C ARG A 403 6.14 -5.89 -0.23
N LYS A 404 4.90 -5.46 -0.03
CA LYS A 404 3.68 -5.95 -0.73
C LYS A 404 3.28 -7.41 -0.48
N TRP A 405 3.98 -8.13 0.41
CA TRP A 405 3.72 -9.55 0.73
C TRP A 405 3.37 -9.73 2.21
N GLY A 406 2.55 -8.79 2.73
CA GLY A 406 2.21 -8.70 4.15
C GLY A 406 1.43 -9.90 4.68
N MET A 407 0.68 -10.64 3.85
CA MET A 407 -0.10 -11.78 4.34
C MET A 407 0.80 -12.89 4.89
N THR A 408 1.80 -13.32 4.12
CA THR A 408 2.74 -14.35 4.57
C THR A 408 3.88 -13.80 5.42
N ASN A 409 4.50 -12.66 5.05
CA ASN A 409 5.55 -12.06 5.88
C ASN A 409 5.04 -11.61 7.24
N GLY A 410 3.84 -11.04 7.33
CA GLY A 410 3.24 -10.61 8.60
C GLY A 410 2.89 -11.80 9.51
N THR A 411 2.39 -12.89 8.93
CA THR A 411 2.13 -14.13 9.66
C THR A 411 3.45 -14.81 10.10
N ALA A 412 4.47 -14.89 9.23
CA ALA A 412 5.80 -15.38 9.58
C ALA A 412 6.44 -14.53 10.70
N ALA A 413 6.21 -13.21 10.66
CA ALA A 413 6.65 -12.30 11.71
C ALA A 413 5.96 -12.62 13.05
N ALA A 414 4.66 -12.81 13.05
CA ALA A 414 3.91 -13.15 14.28
C ALA A 414 4.37 -14.48 14.90
N LEU A 415 4.64 -15.50 14.05
CA LEU A 415 5.20 -16.77 14.50
C LEU A 415 6.58 -16.61 15.15
N LEU A 416 7.47 -15.83 14.50
CA LEU A 416 8.80 -15.56 15.05
C LEU A 416 8.74 -14.71 16.34
N LEU A 417 7.89 -13.67 16.38
CA LEU A 417 7.72 -12.84 17.57
C LEU A 417 7.19 -13.65 18.76
N ARG A 418 6.19 -14.54 18.54
CA ARG A 418 5.71 -15.47 19.56
C ARG A 418 6.86 -16.32 20.13
N ASP A 419 7.71 -16.88 19.26
CA ASP A 419 8.82 -17.72 19.72
C ASP A 419 9.86 -16.92 20.51
N LEU A 420 10.14 -15.67 20.11
CA LEU A 420 11.05 -14.78 20.84
C LEU A 420 10.51 -14.43 22.23
N VAL A 421 9.23 -14.06 22.36
CA VAL A 421 8.57 -13.79 23.65
C VAL A 421 8.56 -15.04 24.53
N MET A 422 8.30 -16.22 23.95
CA MET A 422 8.30 -17.49 24.65
C MET A 422 9.71 -18.04 24.90
N LYS A 423 10.77 -17.31 24.49
CA LYS A 423 12.16 -17.74 24.58
C LYS A 423 12.44 -19.09 23.93
N LYS A 424 11.70 -19.42 22.88
CA LYS A 424 11.89 -20.62 22.05
C LYS A 424 12.95 -20.33 20.97
N GLU A 425 13.76 -21.34 20.63
CA GLU A 425 14.67 -21.21 19.49
C GLU A 425 13.88 -21.16 18.19
N ASN A 426 14.31 -20.27 17.28
CA ASN A 426 13.70 -20.13 15.94
C ASN A 426 14.80 -19.92 14.89
N THR A 427 14.81 -20.78 13.88
CA THR A 427 15.85 -20.82 12.84
C THR A 427 15.84 -19.57 11.96
N TYR A 428 14.70 -18.86 11.89
CA TYR A 428 14.54 -17.64 11.07
C TYR A 428 15.07 -16.38 11.75
N LYS A 429 15.32 -16.39 13.08
CA LYS A 429 15.79 -15.22 13.85
C LYS A 429 16.98 -14.53 13.18
N LYS A 430 18.00 -15.30 12.77
CA LYS A 430 19.23 -14.75 12.15
C LYS A 430 19.00 -14.15 10.75
N LEU A 431 17.98 -14.59 10.03
CA LEU A 431 17.63 -14.05 8.72
C LEU A 431 16.96 -12.67 8.88
N PHE A 432 15.99 -12.58 9.78
CA PHE A 432 15.11 -11.43 9.89
C PHE A 432 15.61 -10.36 10.88
N THR A 433 16.64 -10.65 11.71
CA THR A 433 17.12 -9.71 12.73
C THR A 433 17.33 -8.30 12.18
N PRO A 434 16.82 -7.25 12.84
CA PRO A 434 17.07 -5.87 12.43
C PRO A 434 18.54 -5.44 12.47
N SER A 435 19.36 -6.09 13.30
CA SER A 435 20.81 -5.82 13.41
C SER A 435 21.63 -6.37 12.25
N ARG A 436 21.02 -7.11 11.30
CA ARG A 436 21.70 -7.62 10.11
C ARG A 436 22.21 -6.47 9.22
N PHE A 437 23.34 -6.70 8.59
CA PHE A 437 23.92 -5.79 7.62
C PHE A 437 24.44 -6.55 6.40
N TYR A 438 24.00 -6.15 5.24
CA TYR A 438 24.52 -6.63 3.95
C TYR A 438 25.05 -5.42 3.17
N ALA A 439 26.38 -5.36 2.95
CA ALA A 439 27.00 -4.22 2.27
C ALA A 439 26.40 -4.00 0.87
N ASN A 440 26.10 -5.08 0.15
CA ASN A 440 25.37 -5.05 -1.13
C ASN A 440 24.04 -5.80 -0.95
N PRO A 441 22.85 -5.24 -1.27
CA PRO A 441 22.63 -3.93 -1.90
C PRO A 441 22.45 -2.75 -0.91
N SER A 442 22.49 -3.00 0.41
CA SER A 442 22.03 -2.02 1.42
C SER A 442 22.76 -0.68 1.36
N LEU A 443 24.10 -0.66 1.22
CA LEU A 443 24.84 0.61 1.12
C LEU A 443 24.43 1.45 -0.09
N LYS A 444 24.36 0.83 -1.26
CA LYS A 444 23.95 1.52 -2.49
C LYS A 444 22.53 2.10 -2.34
N ASN A 445 21.61 1.28 -1.88
CA ASN A 445 20.22 1.68 -1.70
C ASN A 445 20.09 2.75 -0.61
N PHE A 446 20.85 2.65 0.49
CA PHE A 446 20.89 3.67 1.54
C PHE A 446 21.23 5.04 0.97
N PHE A 447 22.32 5.16 0.20
CA PHE A 447 22.71 6.44 -0.40
C PHE A 447 21.67 6.95 -1.40
N ILE A 448 21.12 6.08 -2.25
CA ILE A 448 20.10 6.48 -3.23
C ILE A 448 18.82 6.97 -2.53
N GLN A 449 18.33 6.25 -1.52
CA GLN A 449 17.08 6.60 -0.85
C GLN A 449 17.24 7.87 -0.01
N ASN A 450 18.30 7.99 0.77
CA ASN A 450 18.50 9.16 1.61
C ASN A 450 18.88 10.42 0.81
N ALA A 451 19.61 10.30 -0.30
CA ALA A 451 19.81 11.43 -1.23
C ALA A 451 18.49 11.89 -1.87
N ASN A 452 17.56 10.97 -2.17
CA ASN A 452 16.22 11.30 -2.64
C ASN A 452 15.43 12.08 -1.57
N VAL A 453 15.47 11.65 -0.30
CA VAL A 453 14.84 12.35 0.83
C VAL A 453 15.38 13.78 0.98
N VAL A 454 16.72 13.94 0.99
CA VAL A 454 17.36 15.27 1.08
C VAL A 454 16.95 16.15 -0.12
N GLY A 455 16.90 15.58 -1.33
CA GLY A 455 16.45 16.29 -2.53
C GLY A 455 15.03 16.83 -2.40
N HIS A 456 14.09 16.04 -1.87
CA HIS A 456 12.70 16.48 -1.63
C HIS A 456 12.59 17.52 -0.51
N LEU A 457 13.37 17.37 0.57
CA LEU A 457 13.41 18.35 1.67
C LEU A 457 13.81 19.75 1.17
N ILE A 458 14.82 19.82 0.31
CA ILE A 458 15.31 21.10 -0.25
C ILE A 458 14.34 21.63 -1.31
N LYS A 459 13.92 20.79 -2.26
CA LYS A 459 13.06 21.19 -3.37
C LYS A 459 11.71 21.71 -2.90
N GLY A 460 11.09 21.04 -1.92
CA GLY A 460 9.80 21.43 -1.39
C GLY A 460 9.80 22.84 -0.77
N LYS A 461 10.87 23.20 -0.07
CA LYS A 461 11.00 24.53 0.58
C LYS A 461 11.27 25.67 -0.40
N ILE A 462 11.76 25.39 -1.60
CA ILE A 462 12.09 26.40 -2.61
C ILE A 462 10.97 26.54 -3.66
N ALA A 463 10.12 25.52 -3.80
CA ALA A 463 9.05 25.51 -4.79
C ALA A 463 7.98 26.57 -4.48
N VAL A 464 7.90 27.59 -5.31
CA VAL A 464 6.83 28.61 -5.28
C VAL A 464 5.76 28.21 -6.30
N THR A 465 4.50 28.29 -5.90
CA THR A 465 3.37 28.11 -6.81
C THR A 465 2.65 29.43 -7.01
N SER A 466 2.17 29.67 -8.22
CA SER A 466 1.34 30.84 -8.54
C SER A 466 -0.14 30.59 -8.35
N LYS A 467 -0.54 29.35 -8.04
CA LYS A 467 -1.95 28.96 -7.89
C LYS A 467 -2.53 29.56 -6.64
N LYS A 468 -3.76 30.10 -6.75
CA LYS A 468 -4.51 30.72 -5.66
C LYS A 468 -5.73 29.87 -5.30
N PRO A 469 -6.35 30.05 -4.13
CA PRO A 469 -7.57 29.33 -3.73
C PRO A 469 -8.71 29.42 -4.73
N GLU A 470 -8.86 30.59 -5.38
CA GLU A 470 -9.92 30.88 -6.35
C GLU A 470 -9.76 30.05 -7.65
N ASP A 471 -8.53 29.66 -7.97
CA ASP A 471 -8.23 28.87 -9.17
C ASP A 471 -8.63 27.39 -9.04
N LEU A 472 -9.03 26.94 -7.83
CA LEU A 472 -9.41 25.56 -7.59
C LEU A 472 -10.84 25.31 -8.08
N THR A 473 -10.99 24.27 -8.90
CA THR A 473 -12.31 23.70 -9.24
C THR A 473 -12.80 22.77 -8.13
N ASN A 474 -14.09 22.43 -8.13
CA ASN A 474 -14.63 21.45 -7.18
C ASN A 474 -13.95 20.08 -7.35
N ASP A 475 -13.73 19.38 -6.24
CA ASP A 475 -12.96 18.12 -6.16
C ASP A 475 -11.49 18.26 -6.59
N GLU A 476 -10.91 19.43 -6.37
CA GLU A 476 -9.50 19.69 -6.69
C GLU A 476 -8.72 20.11 -5.45
N GLY A 477 -7.54 19.51 -5.29
CA GLY A 477 -6.54 19.92 -4.30
C GLY A 477 -5.24 20.32 -4.98
N ALA A 478 -4.58 21.30 -4.42
CA ALA A 478 -3.26 21.74 -4.87
C ALA A 478 -2.50 22.43 -3.74
N VAL A 479 -1.19 22.52 -3.93
CA VAL A 479 -0.37 23.44 -3.15
C VAL A 479 -0.57 24.84 -3.70
N ILE A 480 -0.81 25.80 -2.82
CA ILE A 480 -1.06 27.20 -3.12
C ILE A 480 -0.11 28.09 -2.31
N THR A 481 -0.06 29.36 -2.65
CA THR A 481 0.66 30.38 -1.85
C THR A 481 -0.31 31.37 -1.26
N ILE A 482 -0.32 31.52 0.07
CA ILE A 482 -1.09 32.51 0.82
C ILE A 482 -0.11 33.35 1.63
N ASN A 483 -0.12 34.67 1.45
CA ASN A 483 0.77 35.62 2.15
C ASN A 483 2.26 35.22 2.08
N GLY A 484 2.71 34.70 0.94
CA GLY A 484 4.09 34.26 0.75
C GLY A 484 4.42 32.91 1.38
N HIS A 485 3.45 32.25 2.04
CA HIS A 485 3.63 30.93 2.65
C HIS A 485 2.97 29.84 1.81
N ARG A 486 3.66 28.70 1.70
CA ARG A 486 3.15 27.49 1.06
C ARG A 486 2.07 26.86 1.93
N LYS A 487 0.88 26.60 1.37
CA LYS A 487 -0.26 25.93 2.01
C LYS A 487 -0.83 24.86 1.08
N GLY A 488 -1.46 23.85 1.65
CA GLY A 488 -2.26 22.87 0.95
C GLY A 488 -3.72 23.31 0.95
N ALA A 489 -4.37 23.33 -0.20
CA ALA A 489 -5.79 23.64 -0.30
C ALA A 489 -6.53 22.55 -1.06
N TYR A 490 -7.69 22.15 -0.57
CA TYR A 490 -8.63 21.26 -1.23
C TYR A 490 -10.02 21.84 -1.22
N LYS A 491 -10.67 21.86 -2.38
CA LYS A 491 -12.06 22.28 -2.54
C LYS A 491 -12.91 21.05 -2.79
N ASP A 492 -13.80 20.73 -1.87
CA ASP A 492 -14.64 19.55 -1.97
C ASP A 492 -15.70 19.66 -3.10
N PRO A 493 -16.44 18.58 -3.42
CA PRO A 493 -17.47 18.61 -4.45
C PRO A 493 -18.57 19.67 -4.22
N ASP A 494 -18.83 20.03 -2.96
CA ASP A 494 -19.83 21.03 -2.56
C ASP A 494 -19.28 22.47 -2.58
N GLY A 495 -17.99 22.64 -2.91
CA GLY A 495 -17.32 23.92 -3.02
C GLY A 495 -16.73 24.43 -1.71
N LYS A 496 -16.74 23.65 -0.62
CA LYS A 496 -16.12 24.02 0.65
C LYS A 496 -14.61 23.87 0.57
N LEU A 497 -13.88 24.89 1.00
CA LEU A 497 -12.43 24.95 0.98
C LEU A 497 -11.84 24.50 2.33
N TYR A 498 -10.82 23.63 2.26
CA TYR A 498 -10.01 23.19 3.41
C TYR A 498 -8.58 23.59 3.17
N ILE A 499 -7.94 24.18 4.17
CA ILE A 499 -6.56 24.68 4.08
C ILE A 499 -5.75 24.09 5.22
N VAL A 500 -4.57 23.54 4.87
CA VAL A 500 -3.64 22.91 5.81
C VAL A 500 -2.22 23.39 5.56
N ASP A 501 -1.36 23.26 6.55
CA ASP A 501 0.08 23.36 6.35
C ASP A 501 0.57 22.23 5.47
N THR A 502 1.60 22.49 4.67
CA THR A 502 2.24 21.45 3.83
C THR A 502 3.50 20.87 4.45
N THR A 503 3.90 21.31 5.63
CA THR A 503 5.09 20.81 6.31
C THR A 503 4.75 19.57 7.14
N CYS A 504 5.26 18.40 6.73
CA CYS A 504 5.07 17.12 7.41
C CYS A 504 5.58 17.19 8.86
N THR A 505 4.73 16.77 9.79
CA THR A 505 5.00 16.84 11.24
C THR A 505 6.02 15.81 11.73
N HIS A 506 6.49 14.89 10.88
CA HIS A 506 7.56 13.94 11.22
C HIS A 506 8.95 14.61 11.23
N VAL A 507 9.48 15.02 10.06
CA VAL A 507 10.83 15.63 9.93
C VAL A 507 10.84 16.90 9.06
N GLY A 508 9.69 17.50 8.81
CA GLY A 508 9.59 18.80 8.14
C GLY A 508 9.73 18.79 6.62
N CYS A 509 9.53 17.65 5.96
CA CYS A 509 9.41 17.59 4.50
C CYS A 509 8.09 18.19 4.02
N GLU A 510 8.04 18.76 2.81
CA GLU A 510 6.79 19.24 2.24
C GLU A 510 5.96 18.10 1.66
N VAL A 511 4.66 18.05 2.02
CA VAL A 511 3.71 17.09 1.47
C VAL A 511 3.20 17.55 0.12
N GLU A 512 2.80 16.58 -0.71
CA GLU A 512 2.21 16.80 -2.03
C GLU A 512 0.78 16.24 -2.10
N TRP A 513 -0.06 16.85 -2.96
CA TRP A 513 -1.44 16.41 -3.13
C TRP A 513 -1.54 15.14 -3.95
N ASN A 514 -2.25 14.16 -3.42
CA ASN A 514 -2.63 12.93 -4.09
C ASN A 514 -4.08 13.03 -4.59
N SER A 515 -4.26 13.36 -5.86
CA SER A 515 -5.58 13.58 -6.46
C SER A 515 -6.41 12.28 -6.60
N GLY A 516 -5.77 11.12 -6.63
CA GLY A 516 -6.42 9.81 -6.71
C GLY A 516 -7.05 9.39 -5.38
N GLU A 517 -6.41 9.78 -4.27
CA GLU A 517 -6.79 9.39 -2.90
C GLU A 517 -7.40 10.55 -2.09
N ARG A 518 -7.28 11.78 -2.56
CA ARG A 518 -7.65 13.02 -1.83
C ARG A 518 -6.91 13.14 -0.50
N THR A 519 -5.59 12.96 -0.53
CA THR A 519 -4.70 12.98 0.63
C THR A 519 -3.49 13.88 0.40
N TRP A 520 -2.84 14.29 1.49
CA TRP A 520 -1.53 14.92 1.48
C TRP A 520 -0.48 13.87 1.81
N ASP A 521 0.40 13.56 0.86
CA ASP A 521 1.37 12.47 0.97
C ASP A 521 2.79 13.02 1.08
N CYS A 522 3.57 12.54 2.07
CA CYS A 522 4.95 12.97 2.30
C CYS A 522 5.92 12.16 1.43
N PRO A 523 6.73 12.81 0.54
CA PRO A 523 7.66 12.12 -0.36
C PRO A 523 8.90 11.55 0.34
N CYS A 524 9.15 11.91 1.60
CA CYS A 524 10.33 11.50 2.33
C CYS A 524 10.17 10.09 2.95
N HIS A 525 9.19 9.91 3.81
CA HIS A 525 9.00 8.66 4.55
C HIS A 525 7.58 8.07 4.41
N GLY A 526 6.71 8.70 3.58
CA GLY A 526 5.39 8.16 3.28
C GLY A 526 4.30 8.47 4.30
N SER A 527 4.49 9.46 5.21
CA SER A 527 3.36 9.92 6.02
C SER A 527 2.22 10.42 5.14
N ARG A 528 0.99 10.07 5.51
CA ARG A 528 -0.21 10.46 4.77
C ARG A 528 -1.18 11.16 5.70
N PHE A 529 -1.81 12.18 5.17
CA PHE A 529 -2.79 12.98 5.89
C PHE A 529 -4.07 13.12 5.07
N SER A 530 -5.21 13.17 5.74
CA SER A 530 -6.49 13.47 5.10
C SER A 530 -6.45 14.85 4.46
N TYR A 531 -7.45 15.16 3.62
CA TYR A 531 -7.60 16.52 3.08
C TYR A 531 -7.81 17.58 4.17
N LYS A 532 -8.18 17.15 5.41
CA LYS A 532 -8.28 18.00 6.59
C LYS A 532 -6.97 18.06 7.39
N GLY A 533 -5.96 17.32 7.03
CA GLY A 533 -4.68 17.27 7.73
C GLY A 533 -4.57 16.23 8.84
N GLU A 534 -5.59 15.41 9.09
CA GLU A 534 -5.56 14.31 10.06
C GLU A 534 -4.58 13.23 9.60
N VAL A 535 -3.87 12.59 10.51
CA VAL A 535 -2.94 11.51 10.18
C VAL A 535 -3.72 10.26 9.75
N ILE A 536 -3.42 9.74 8.56
CA ILE A 536 -3.95 8.46 8.04
C ILE A 536 -2.90 7.36 8.18
N GLU A 537 -1.65 7.65 7.81
CA GLU A 537 -0.53 6.70 7.90
C GLU A 537 0.72 7.42 8.40
N GLY A 538 1.43 6.79 9.36
CA GLY A 538 2.71 7.28 9.87
C GLY A 538 3.84 7.29 8.82
N PRO A 539 5.02 7.75 9.22
CA PRO A 539 5.54 7.95 10.59
C PRO A 539 5.14 9.26 11.30
N ALA A 540 4.41 10.17 10.68
CA ALA A 540 3.90 11.32 11.39
C ALA A 540 2.86 10.91 12.45
N GLU A 541 2.96 11.50 13.63
CA GLU A 541 2.07 11.24 14.76
C GLU A 541 1.09 12.39 15.00
N LYS A 542 1.42 13.58 14.51
CA LYS A 542 0.62 14.80 14.70
C LYS A 542 -0.03 15.23 13.39
N PRO A 543 -1.27 15.77 13.43
CA PRO A 543 -1.92 16.29 12.24
C PRO A 543 -1.19 17.51 11.67
N LEU A 544 -1.44 17.81 10.39
CA LEU A 544 -1.09 19.08 9.78
C LEU A 544 -1.98 20.18 10.40
N GLN A 545 -1.40 21.36 10.61
CA GLN A 545 -2.18 22.49 11.12
C GLN A 545 -3.23 22.92 10.11
N GLN A 546 -4.49 23.01 10.55
CA GLN A 546 -5.59 23.54 9.76
C GLN A 546 -5.66 25.07 9.89
N HIS A 547 -6.14 25.74 8.84
CA HIS A 547 -6.32 27.19 8.80
C HIS A 547 -7.77 27.54 8.46
N ASP A 548 -8.32 28.55 9.13
CA ASP A 548 -9.69 29.04 8.85
C ASP A 548 -9.67 29.84 7.54
N HIS A 549 -10.68 29.61 6.68
CA HIS A 549 -10.91 30.34 5.43
C HIS A 549 -10.99 31.86 5.63
N ARG A 550 -11.54 32.32 6.77
CA ARG A 550 -11.69 33.74 7.12
C ARG A 550 -10.37 34.50 7.30
N MET A 551 -9.25 33.81 7.48
CA MET A 551 -7.92 34.46 7.49
C MET A 551 -7.46 34.94 6.11
N ILE A 552 -8.11 34.48 5.03
CA ILE A 552 -7.79 34.88 3.64
C ILE A 552 -8.51 36.18 3.29
N ASP A 553 -9.74 36.38 3.77
CA ASP A 553 -10.59 37.52 3.41
C ASP A 553 -10.15 38.86 4.07
N ASN A 554 -9.39 38.78 5.17
CA ASN A 554 -8.89 39.98 5.87
C ASN A 554 -7.72 40.68 5.17
N VAL A 555 -7.15 40.11 4.12
CA VAL A 555 -5.99 40.69 3.40
C VAL A 555 -6.41 41.43 2.13
N THR A 556 -7.59 41.15 1.58
CA THR A 556 -8.10 41.85 0.40
C THR A 556 -8.79 43.20 0.72
N SER A 557 -9.06 43.48 2.01
CA SER A 557 -9.71 44.71 2.45
C SER A 557 -8.77 45.85 2.83
N ASP A 558 -7.47 45.61 3.01
CA ASP A 558 -6.51 46.66 3.44
C ASP A 558 -5.70 47.30 2.28
N ASP A 559 -5.87 46.85 1.02
CA ASP A 559 -5.15 47.45 -0.13
C ASP A 559 -5.98 48.50 -0.91
N SER A 560 -7.07 49.00 -0.34
CA SER A 560 -7.87 50.10 -0.93
C SER A 560 -7.76 51.43 -0.15
N GLY A 561 -6.55 51.77 0.22
CA GLY A 561 -6.32 53.03 0.91
C GLY A 561 -4.84 53.47 0.82
N TYR A 562 -4.43 53.98 -0.32
CA TYR A 562 -3.58 55.17 -0.47
C TYR A 562 -3.44 55.50 -1.96
#